data_9a6d3f0e8f45fe179e642b53bd3ccbbc
#
_entry.id   9a6d3f0e8f45fe179e642b53bd3ccbbc
#
_cell.length_a   1.000
_cell.length_b   1.000
_cell.length_c   1.000
_cell.angle_alpha   90.00
_cell.angle_beta   90.00
_cell.angle_gamma   90.00
#
_symmetry.space_group_name_H-M   'P 1'
#
loop_
_entity.id
_entity.type
_entity.pdbx_description
1 polymer ?
#
loop_
_entity_poly.entity_id
_entity_poly.type
_entity_poly.pdbx_seq_one_letter_code
_entity_poly.pdbx_strand_id
1 'polypeptide(L)'
;MFSRRPDQLSALLLAGSLLLAQTAGAVAAGRPVNLTTADGTQIAGMLYEAAARPAPAVLLVHMLGRSKDEWAPLADRLQAEGITALAIDLRGHGRSGGNGAELSAMASDVQSAVDWLVTQPQVRAGGIVIVGASIGANLAGIVAADSPVVRGVAMLSPSLEYRTLRLDAAVMKKIGERPMWLAASTDDPYSLRTVKELSVDHPNREQRLSSMRAHGTLLLSADQDLARALVDWLKRTLISF
;
A
#
# COMPACT_ATOMS: atom_id res chain seq x y z
N MET A 1 -81.85 27.73 -24.82
CA MET A 1 -81.68 26.60 -23.88
C MET A 1 -80.24 26.16 -24.08
N PHE A 2 -79.29 26.72 -23.30
CA PHE A 2 -77.81 26.59 -23.47
C PHE A 2 -77.24 25.71 -22.37
N SER A 3 -76.67 24.58 -22.73
CA SER A 3 -75.92 23.67 -21.87
C SER A 3 -74.48 24.11 -21.82
N ARG A 4 -73.94 24.46 -20.66
CA ARG A 4 -72.50 24.71 -20.42
C ARG A 4 -71.85 23.43 -19.96
N ARG A 5 -70.73 23.09 -20.60
CA ARG A 5 -69.82 22.02 -20.19
C ARG A 5 -68.85 22.57 -19.13
N PRO A 6 -68.37 21.76 -18.15
CA PRO A 6 -67.39 22.19 -17.18
C PRO A 6 -65.98 22.01 -17.73
N ASP A 7 -65.13 22.97 -17.40
CA ASP A 7 -63.70 23.07 -17.72
C ASP A 7 -62.88 21.99 -17.02
N GLN A 8 -62.02 21.35 -17.80
CA GLN A 8 -61.00 20.43 -17.27
C GLN A 8 -59.80 21.22 -16.79
N LEU A 9 -59.57 21.22 -15.49
CA LEU A 9 -58.31 21.69 -14.88
C LEU A 9 -57.22 20.66 -15.08
N SER A 10 -56.27 21.00 -15.94
CA SER A 10 -55.02 20.25 -16.14
C SER A 10 -54.07 20.49 -14.97
N ALA A 11 -53.90 19.47 -14.12
CA ALA A 11 -52.89 19.48 -13.09
C ALA A 11 -51.51 19.17 -13.70
N LEU A 12 -50.64 20.17 -13.80
CA LEU A 12 -49.22 19.99 -14.10
C LEU A 12 -48.52 19.41 -12.87
N LEU A 13 -48.15 18.15 -12.91
CA LEU A 13 -47.22 17.54 -11.98
C LEU A 13 -45.79 17.91 -12.40
N LEU A 14 -45.19 18.87 -11.72
CA LEU A 14 -43.73 19.13 -11.78
C LEU A 14 -43.01 18.01 -11.02
N ALA A 15 -42.47 17.05 -11.74
CA ALA A 15 -41.52 16.09 -11.19
C ALA A 15 -40.15 16.78 -11.04
N GLY A 16 -39.86 17.28 -9.84
CA GLY A 16 -38.55 17.80 -9.48
C GLY A 16 -37.55 16.66 -9.38
N SER A 17 -36.71 16.46 -10.43
CA SER A 17 -35.56 15.56 -10.36
C SER A 17 -34.49 16.20 -9.48
N LEU A 18 -34.37 15.71 -8.24
CA LEU A 18 -33.27 16.08 -7.34
C LEU A 18 -32.00 15.41 -7.85
N LEU A 19 -31.21 16.12 -8.66
CA LEU A 19 -29.86 15.72 -9.01
C LEU A 19 -28.98 15.81 -7.73
N LEU A 20 -28.76 14.69 -7.07
CA LEU A 20 -27.70 14.55 -6.08
C LEU A 20 -26.36 14.67 -6.82
N ALA A 21 -25.81 15.89 -6.85
CA ALA A 21 -24.44 16.10 -7.25
C ALA A 21 -23.54 15.38 -6.23
N GLN A 22 -23.03 14.22 -6.59
CA GLN A 22 -21.90 13.60 -5.87
C GLN A 22 -20.71 14.53 -6.06
N THR A 23 -20.44 15.37 -5.06
CA THR A 23 -19.17 16.07 -4.97
C THR A 23 -18.10 14.99 -4.79
N ALA A 24 -17.38 14.66 -5.87
CA ALA A 24 -16.12 13.95 -5.76
C ALA A 24 -15.24 14.83 -4.85
N GLY A 25 -15.11 14.45 -3.59
CA GLY A 25 -14.25 15.15 -2.65
C GLY A 25 -12.85 15.17 -3.22
N ALA A 26 -12.25 16.34 -3.35
CA ALA A 26 -10.86 16.46 -3.76
C ALA A 26 -10.01 15.61 -2.82
N VAL A 27 -9.23 14.68 -3.39
CA VAL A 27 -8.28 13.87 -2.63
C VAL A 27 -7.31 14.83 -1.96
N ALA A 28 -7.22 14.80 -0.63
CA ALA A 28 -6.34 15.71 0.11
C ALA A 28 -4.88 15.35 -0.19
N ALA A 29 -4.03 16.35 -0.39
CA ALA A 29 -2.60 16.13 -0.58
C ALA A 29 -2.00 15.40 0.63
N GLY A 30 -0.97 14.58 0.41
CA GLY A 30 -0.26 13.91 1.47
C GLY A 30 0.27 14.90 2.52
N ARG A 31 0.20 14.55 3.80
CA ARG A 31 0.67 15.34 4.94
C ARG A 31 2.03 14.81 5.44
N PRO A 32 3.06 15.65 5.57
CA PRO A 32 4.34 15.23 6.13
C PRO A 32 4.18 14.81 7.60
N VAL A 33 4.87 13.74 7.98
CA VAL A 33 4.96 13.24 9.35
C VAL A 33 6.40 12.88 9.68
N ASN A 34 6.75 12.92 10.98
CA ASN A 34 8.02 12.44 11.49
C ASN A 34 7.78 11.37 12.54
N LEU A 35 8.56 10.32 12.47
CA LEU A 35 8.57 9.19 13.39
C LEU A 35 9.94 9.16 14.06
N THR A 36 10.00 8.61 15.26
CA THR A 36 11.29 8.40 15.95
C THR A 36 11.45 6.92 16.22
N THR A 37 12.53 6.34 15.74
CA THR A 37 12.87 4.94 16.01
C THR A 37 13.36 4.76 17.46
N ALA A 38 13.45 3.51 17.93
CA ALA A 38 13.92 3.20 19.28
C ALA A 38 15.36 3.69 19.54
N ASP A 39 16.20 3.79 18.51
CA ASP A 39 17.56 4.33 18.59
C ASP A 39 17.63 5.85 18.42
N GLY A 40 16.47 6.53 18.37
CA GLY A 40 16.37 7.99 18.27
C GLY A 40 16.49 8.54 16.84
N THR A 41 16.63 7.69 15.82
CA THR A 41 16.70 8.14 14.42
C THR A 41 15.37 8.74 13.99
N GLN A 42 15.41 9.94 13.38
CA GLN A 42 14.22 10.60 12.83
C GLN A 42 13.91 10.04 11.44
N ILE A 43 12.71 9.51 11.27
CA ILE A 43 12.21 8.96 9.99
C ILE A 43 11.12 9.88 9.45
N ALA A 44 11.37 10.44 8.28
CA ALA A 44 10.41 11.28 7.57
C ALA A 44 9.40 10.42 6.82
N GLY A 45 8.13 10.79 6.89
CA GLY A 45 7.06 10.13 6.16
C GLY A 45 6.13 11.12 5.46
N MET A 46 5.30 10.57 4.58
CA MET A 46 4.17 11.26 3.95
C MET A 46 2.92 10.42 4.17
N LEU A 47 1.95 10.98 4.87
CA LEU A 47 0.69 10.33 5.20
C LEU A 47 -0.42 10.81 4.28
N TYR A 48 -1.05 9.88 3.57
CA TYR A 48 -2.20 10.05 2.70
C TYR A 48 -3.42 9.45 3.42
N GLU A 49 -4.20 10.27 4.07
CA GLU A 49 -5.29 9.82 4.93
C GLU A 49 -6.57 9.56 4.14
N ALA A 50 -7.19 8.39 4.31
CA ALA A 50 -8.51 8.09 3.77
C ALA A 50 -9.57 9.05 4.35
N ALA A 51 -10.60 9.36 3.55
CA ALA A 51 -11.69 10.25 3.98
C ALA A 51 -12.54 9.63 5.10
N ALA A 52 -12.87 8.33 4.97
CA ALA A 52 -13.61 7.59 6.02
C ALA A 52 -12.64 7.09 7.09
N ARG A 53 -13.01 7.17 8.37
CA ARG A 53 -12.16 6.78 9.50
C ARG A 53 -12.97 6.01 10.55
N PRO A 54 -12.40 4.98 11.21
CA PRO A 54 -11.06 4.44 10.98
C PRO A 54 -10.96 3.66 9.66
N ALA A 55 -9.83 3.80 8.95
CA ALA A 55 -9.55 3.16 7.67
C ALA A 55 -8.42 2.12 7.81
N PRO A 56 -8.37 1.08 6.94
CA PRO A 56 -7.19 0.25 6.83
C PRO A 56 -6.00 1.06 6.33
N ALA A 57 -4.77 0.58 6.60
CA ALA A 57 -3.57 1.31 6.24
C ALA A 57 -2.56 0.45 5.48
N VAL A 58 -1.79 1.11 4.61
CA VAL A 58 -0.67 0.53 3.89
C VAL A 58 0.59 1.31 4.23
N LEU A 59 1.64 0.61 4.67
CA LEU A 59 2.98 1.16 4.80
C LEU A 59 3.75 0.91 3.50
N LEU A 60 4.36 1.96 2.93
CA LEU A 60 5.06 1.95 1.66
C LEU A 60 6.57 2.16 1.89
N VAL A 61 7.40 1.17 1.47
CA VAL A 61 8.85 1.14 1.74
C VAL A 61 9.62 1.14 0.43
N HIS A 62 10.40 2.21 0.20
CA HIS A 62 11.08 2.49 -1.08
C HIS A 62 12.31 1.60 -1.36
N MET A 63 12.82 1.67 -2.60
CA MET A 63 14.06 1.03 -3.05
C MET A 63 15.30 1.74 -2.51
N LEU A 64 16.43 1.04 -2.48
CA LEU A 64 17.73 1.64 -2.14
C LEU A 64 18.05 2.83 -3.07
N GLY A 65 18.54 3.92 -2.49
CA GLY A 65 18.88 5.15 -3.22
C GLY A 65 17.66 5.93 -3.74
N ARG A 66 16.45 5.62 -3.23
CA ARG A 66 15.19 6.31 -3.54
C ARG A 66 14.63 6.97 -2.29
N SER A 67 13.40 7.46 -2.38
CA SER A 67 12.69 8.10 -1.27
C SER A 67 11.20 7.72 -1.29
N LYS A 68 10.49 8.07 -0.23
CA LYS A 68 9.03 7.93 -0.12
C LYS A 68 8.26 8.53 -1.30
N ASP A 69 8.86 9.52 -2.00
CA ASP A 69 8.17 10.27 -3.05
C ASP A 69 7.85 9.40 -4.28
N GLU A 70 8.59 8.29 -4.49
CA GLU A 70 8.28 7.36 -5.58
C GLU A 70 6.92 6.65 -5.41
N TRP A 71 6.37 6.65 -4.20
CA TRP A 71 5.10 6.02 -3.89
C TRP A 71 3.87 6.92 -4.08
N ALA A 72 4.06 8.23 -4.34
CA ALA A 72 2.95 9.18 -4.43
C ALA A 72 1.82 8.72 -5.38
N PRO A 73 2.09 8.21 -6.60
CA PRO A 73 1.01 7.79 -7.50
C PRO A 73 0.20 6.61 -6.96
N LEU A 74 0.82 5.67 -6.24
CA LEU A 74 0.11 4.56 -5.59
C LEU A 74 -0.63 5.05 -4.35
N ALA A 75 -0.02 5.89 -3.53
CA ALA A 75 -0.61 6.43 -2.31
C ALA A 75 -1.89 7.24 -2.60
N ASP A 76 -1.89 8.08 -3.64
CA ASP A 76 -3.07 8.82 -4.09
C ASP A 76 -4.21 7.88 -4.52
N ARG A 77 -3.90 6.78 -5.23
CA ARG A 77 -4.89 5.76 -5.61
C ARG A 77 -5.46 5.06 -4.38
N LEU A 78 -4.61 4.67 -3.41
CA LEU A 78 -5.05 4.02 -2.18
C LEU A 78 -5.95 4.92 -1.36
N GLN A 79 -5.60 6.20 -1.24
CA GLN A 79 -6.41 7.20 -0.56
C GLN A 79 -7.80 7.33 -1.20
N ALA A 80 -7.88 7.39 -2.53
CA ALA A 80 -9.13 7.44 -3.28
C ALA A 80 -10.00 6.18 -3.08
N GLU A 81 -9.37 5.03 -2.83
CA GLU A 81 -10.02 3.74 -2.53
C GLU A 81 -10.35 3.55 -1.04
N GLY A 82 -10.19 4.59 -0.22
CA GLY A 82 -10.51 4.55 1.21
C GLY A 82 -9.46 3.82 2.07
N ILE A 83 -8.23 3.72 1.59
CA ILE A 83 -7.10 3.11 2.29
C ILE A 83 -6.10 4.21 2.64
N THR A 84 -5.77 4.36 3.92
CA THR A 84 -4.71 5.26 4.37
C THR A 84 -3.35 4.73 3.93
N ALA A 85 -2.48 5.57 3.38
CA ALA A 85 -1.13 5.16 3.01
C ALA A 85 -0.08 6.02 3.75
N LEU A 86 0.93 5.36 4.31
CA LEU A 86 2.11 5.99 4.88
C LEU A 86 3.33 5.58 4.06
N ALA A 87 3.95 6.52 3.35
CA ALA A 87 5.23 6.31 2.70
C ALA A 87 6.35 6.88 3.57
N ILE A 88 7.42 6.11 3.83
CA ILE A 88 8.54 6.55 4.66
C ILE A 88 9.83 6.65 3.86
N ASP A 89 10.72 7.56 4.27
CA ASP A 89 12.12 7.53 3.89
C ASP A 89 12.88 6.65 4.89
N LEU A 90 13.56 5.61 4.42
CA LEU A 90 14.45 4.82 5.26
C LEU A 90 15.61 5.69 5.76
N ARG A 91 16.25 5.32 6.88
CA ARG A 91 17.43 6.03 7.40
C ARG A 91 18.48 6.28 6.32
N GLY A 92 19.10 7.47 6.34
CA GLY A 92 20.08 7.88 5.35
C GLY A 92 19.51 8.15 3.95
N HIS A 93 18.19 8.20 3.77
CA HIS A 93 17.51 8.51 2.51
C HIS A 93 16.54 9.67 2.69
N GLY A 94 16.26 10.36 1.58
CA GLY A 94 15.28 11.43 1.52
C GLY A 94 15.50 12.50 2.59
N ARG A 95 14.53 12.66 3.49
CA ARG A 95 14.56 13.61 4.61
C ARG A 95 14.78 12.95 5.98
N SER A 96 14.98 11.62 6.00
CA SER A 96 15.28 10.89 7.23
C SER A 96 16.72 11.11 7.68
N GLY A 97 16.91 11.07 8.99
CA GLY A 97 18.23 11.07 9.61
C GLY A 97 18.93 9.71 9.51
N GLY A 98 20.03 9.59 10.26
CA GLY A 98 20.77 8.34 10.39
C GLY A 98 21.67 8.01 9.21
N ASN A 99 22.21 6.77 9.22
CA ASN A 99 23.15 6.28 8.22
C ASN A 99 22.52 5.11 7.43
N GLY A 100 22.47 5.23 6.11
CA GLY A 100 21.95 4.20 5.21
C GLY A 100 22.88 3.01 4.95
N ALA A 101 24.06 2.95 5.56
CA ALA A 101 25.00 1.85 5.37
C ALA A 101 24.59 0.56 6.13
N GLU A 102 23.86 0.69 7.24
CA GLU A 102 23.43 -0.42 8.09
C GLU A 102 22.04 -0.91 7.69
N LEU A 103 21.98 -1.85 6.74
CA LEU A 103 20.70 -2.36 6.22
C LEU A 103 19.84 -3.04 7.30
N SER A 104 20.45 -3.73 8.27
CA SER A 104 19.74 -4.36 9.37
C SER A 104 19.00 -3.35 10.24
N ALA A 105 19.56 -2.15 10.42
CA ALA A 105 18.92 -1.07 11.16
C ALA A 105 17.70 -0.48 10.44
N MET A 106 17.62 -0.60 9.11
CA MET A 106 16.45 -0.17 8.34
C MET A 106 15.19 -1.00 8.67
N ALA A 107 15.32 -2.23 9.16
CA ALA A 107 14.18 -2.99 9.65
C ALA A 107 13.51 -2.31 10.85
N SER A 108 14.30 -1.63 11.71
CA SER A 108 13.76 -0.84 12.82
C SER A 108 12.95 0.37 12.34
N ASP A 109 13.34 0.98 11.20
CA ASP A 109 12.60 2.09 10.62
C ASP A 109 11.20 1.64 10.19
N VAL A 110 11.14 0.49 9.51
CA VAL A 110 9.88 -0.10 9.03
C VAL A 110 9.02 -0.54 10.22
N GLN A 111 9.61 -1.18 11.25
CA GLN A 111 8.88 -1.57 12.46
C GLN A 111 8.33 -0.32 13.19
N SER A 112 9.14 0.72 13.37
CA SER A 112 8.68 1.96 14.01
C SER A 112 7.54 2.63 13.24
N ALA A 113 7.53 2.51 11.91
CA ALA A 113 6.43 3.01 11.10
C ALA A 113 5.14 2.16 11.26
N VAL A 114 5.26 0.84 11.42
CA VAL A 114 4.13 -0.03 11.76
C VAL A 114 3.58 0.35 13.14
N ASP A 115 4.45 0.49 14.15
CA ASP A 115 4.08 0.82 15.52
C ASP A 115 3.40 2.20 15.57
N TRP A 116 3.92 3.17 14.83
CA TRP A 116 3.29 4.48 14.69
C TRP A 116 1.90 4.39 14.09
N LEU A 117 1.71 3.62 13.00
CA LEU A 117 0.39 3.42 12.38
C LEU A 117 -0.62 2.81 13.36
N VAL A 118 -0.19 1.85 14.19
CA VAL A 118 -1.05 1.22 15.23
C VAL A 118 -1.55 2.25 16.25
N THR A 119 -0.77 3.27 16.56
CA THR A 119 -1.16 4.31 17.53
C THR A 119 -2.10 5.37 16.95
N GLN A 120 -2.30 5.39 15.61
CA GLN A 120 -3.14 6.41 14.98
C GLN A 120 -4.63 6.07 15.12
N PRO A 121 -5.46 6.93 15.73
CA PRO A 121 -6.88 6.65 15.92
C PRO A 121 -7.67 6.56 14.60
N GLN A 122 -7.14 7.12 13.51
CA GLN A 122 -7.72 7.02 12.17
C GLN A 122 -7.37 5.71 11.46
N VAL A 123 -6.48 4.87 12.01
CA VAL A 123 -6.10 3.57 11.44
C VAL A 123 -6.89 2.46 12.13
N ARG A 124 -7.51 1.59 11.32
CA ARG A 124 -8.27 0.44 11.81
C ARG A 124 -7.33 -0.62 12.41
N ALA A 125 -7.62 -1.04 13.64
CA ALA A 125 -6.86 -2.10 14.31
C ALA A 125 -6.82 -3.38 13.45
N GLY A 126 -5.64 -3.99 13.31
CA GLY A 126 -5.43 -5.22 12.52
C GLY A 126 -5.60 -5.02 11.01
N GLY A 127 -5.69 -3.79 10.51
CA GLY A 127 -5.85 -3.46 9.10
C GLY A 127 -4.59 -2.87 8.47
N ILE A 128 -3.39 -3.44 8.72
CA ILE A 128 -2.13 -2.94 8.17
C ILE A 128 -1.53 -3.97 7.21
N VAL A 129 -1.13 -3.50 6.01
CA VAL A 129 -0.32 -4.25 5.04
C VAL A 129 0.96 -3.45 4.76
N ILE A 130 2.08 -4.15 4.58
CA ILE A 130 3.33 -3.51 4.14
C ILE A 130 3.52 -3.78 2.65
N VAL A 131 3.81 -2.74 1.87
CA VAL A 131 4.22 -2.83 0.47
C VAL A 131 5.65 -2.34 0.36
N GLY A 132 6.53 -3.16 -0.16
CA GLY A 132 7.93 -2.79 -0.34
C GLY A 132 8.45 -3.08 -1.75
N ALA A 133 9.49 -2.35 -2.15
CA ALA A 133 10.13 -2.53 -3.45
C ALA A 133 11.64 -2.76 -3.28
N SER A 134 12.20 -3.75 -3.98
CA SER A 134 13.62 -4.12 -3.93
C SER A 134 14.07 -4.37 -2.48
N ILE A 135 15.04 -3.61 -1.95
CA ILE A 135 15.43 -3.70 -0.52
C ILE A 135 14.20 -3.49 0.41
N GLY A 136 13.31 -2.56 0.06
CA GLY A 136 12.06 -2.34 0.81
C GLY A 136 11.16 -3.57 0.81
N ALA A 137 11.19 -4.41 -0.23
CA ALA A 137 10.47 -5.67 -0.28
C ALA A 137 11.02 -6.69 0.73
N ASN A 138 12.35 -6.80 0.82
CA ASN A 138 12.99 -7.65 1.82
C ASN A 138 12.67 -7.18 3.25
N LEU A 139 12.79 -5.87 3.50
CA LEU A 139 12.44 -5.28 4.79
C LEU A 139 10.96 -5.50 5.15
N ALA A 140 10.05 -5.33 4.17
CA ALA A 140 8.62 -5.59 4.36
C ALA A 140 8.35 -7.04 4.78
N GLY A 141 8.99 -8.02 4.13
CA GLY A 141 8.85 -9.44 4.48
C GLY A 141 9.40 -9.76 5.87
N ILE A 142 10.59 -9.23 6.20
CA ILE A 142 11.23 -9.44 7.51
C ILE A 142 10.38 -8.86 8.64
N VAL A 143 9.93 -7.60 8.49
CA VAL A 143 9.11 -6.95 9.53
C VAL A 143 7.73 -7.59 9.62
N ALA A 144 7.10 -7.94 8.49
CA ALA A 144 5.84 -8.67 8.52
C ALA A 144 5.95 -10.01 9.26
N ALA A 145 7.09 -10.71 9.15
CA ALA A 145 7.33 -11.98 9.86
C ALA A 145 7.30 -11.80 11.39
N ASP A 146 7.85 -10.70 11.90
CA ASP A 146 7.97 -10.46 13.34
C ASP A 146 6.84 -9.61 13.93
N SER A 147 5.98 -9.02 13.08
CA SER A 147 4.89 -8.14 13.49
C SER A 147 3.52 -8.77 13.24
N PRO A 148 2.85 -9.32 14.27
CA PRO A 148 1.56 -10.00 14.11
C PRO A 148 0.40 -9.05 13.75
N VAL A 149 0.58 -7.73 13.94
CA VAL A 149 -0.42 -6.73 13.55
C VAL A 149 -0.43 -6.48 12.03
N VAL A 150 0.62 -6.93 11.32
CA VAL A 150 0.70 -6.87 9.87
C VAL A 150 -0.09 -8.02 9.26
N ARG A 151 -1.16 -7.68 8.56
CA ARG A 151 -2.12 -8.62 8.00
C ARG A 151 -1.63 -9.33 6.73
N GLY A 152 -0.76 -8.69 5.96
CA GLY A 152 -0.22 -9.22 4.72
C GLY A 152 0.94 -8.38 4.21
N VAL A 153 1.62 -8.86 3.19
CA VAL A 153 2.78 -8.17 2.60
C VAL A 153 2.79 -8.25 1.09
N ALA A 154 3.05 -7.11 0.43
CA ALA A 154 3.29 -7.06 -1.00
C ALA A 154 4.76 -6.72 -1.29
N MET A 155 5.39 -7.50 -2.14
CA MET A 155 6.80 -7.39 -2.45
C MET A 155 7.02 -7.25 -3.96
N LEU A 156 7.54 -6.09 -4.38
CA LEU A 156 7.93 -5.80 -5.76
C LEU A 156 9.44 -6.01 -5.92
N SER A 157 9.82 -6.89 -6.82
CA SER A 157 11.21 -7.25 -7.09
C SER A 157 12.00 -7.65 -5.82
N PRO A 158 11.52 -8.60 -5.00
CA PRO A 158 12.25 -9.09 -3.84
C PRO A 158 13.50 -9.88 -4.23
N SER A 159 14.42 -10.06 -3.30
CA SER A 159 15.56 -10.98 -3.40
C SER A 159 15.49 -12.01 -2.27
N LEU A 160 15.90 -13.27 -2.52
CA LEU A 160 16.02 -14.26 -1.42
C LEU A 160 17.01 -13.77 -0.37
N GLU A 161 18.08 -13.16 -0.86
CA GLU A 161 19.10 -12.55 -0.01
C GLU A 161 19.64 -11.29 -0.67
N TYR A 162 19.68 -10.19 0.08
CA TYR A 162 20.42 -8.99 -0.26
C TYR A 162 21.31 -8.60 0.91
N ARG A 163 22.60 -8.90 0.81
CA ARG A 163 23.59 -8.75 1.91
C ARG A 163 23.11 -9.50 3.16
N THR A 164 22.74 -8.80 4.23
CA THR A 164 22.28 -9.39 5.50
C THR A 164 20.76 -9.61 5.58
N LEU A 165 20.01 -9.11 4.60
CA LEU A 165 18.53 -9.23 4.57
C LEU A 165 18.13 -10.50 3.82
N ARG A 166 17.59 -11.49 4.54
CA ARG A 166 17.20 -12.79 3.99
C ARG A 166 15.70 -13.00 4.08
N LEU A 167 15.13 -13.53 3.02
CA LEU A 167 13.76 -14.06 2.98
C LEU A 167 13.85 -15.59 2.97
N ASP A 168 14.28 -16.15 4.08
CA ASP A 168 14.51 -17.59 4.24
C ASP A 168 13.26 -18.33 4.75
N ALA A 169 13.39 -19.65 4.91
CA ALA A 169 12.32 -20.51 5.41
C ALA A 169 11.82 -20.09 6.80
N ALA A 170 12.68 -19.52 7.66
CA ALA A 170 12.28 -19.06 8.98
C ALA A 170 11.37 -17.82 8.89
N VAL A 171 11.70 -16.86 8.03
CA VAL A 171 10.86 -15.69 7.73
C VAL A 171 9.53 -16.15 7.14
N MET A 172 9.56 -17.05 6.14
CA MET A 172 8.33 -17.56 5.52
C MET A 172 7.43 -18.32 6.50
N LYS A 173 8.02 -19.12 7.40
CA LYS A 173 7.28 -19.81 8.45
C LYS A 173 6.59 -18.84 9.42
N LYS A 174 7.25 -17.73 9.78
CA LYS A 174 6.66 -16.70 10.66
C LYS A 174 5.55 -15.91 9.97
N ILE A 175 5.67 -15.62 8.66
CA ILE A 175 4.58 -15.02 7.88
C ILE A 175 3.38 -15.98 7.86
N GLY A 176 3.62 -17.29 7.73
CA GLY A 176 2.59 -18.34 7.77
C GLY A 176 1.55 -18.16 6.67
N GLU A 177 0.27 -18.28 7.05
CA GLU A 177 -0.89 -18.22 6.14
C GLU A 177 -1.30 -16.80 5.73
N ARG A 178 -0.59 -15.77 6.21
CA ARG A 178 -0.94 -14.38 5.85
C ARG A 178 -0.77 -14.13 4.35
N PRO A 179 -1.70 -13.37 3.73
CA PRO A 179 -1.65 -13.08 2.31
C PRO A 179 -0.34 -12.42 1.89
N MET A 180 0.25 -12.92 0.81
CA MET A 180 1.41 -12.33 0.16
C MET A 180 1.11 -12.03 -1.31
N TRP A 181 1.58 -10.88 -1.79
CA TRP A 181 1.56 -10.51 -3.19
C TRP A 181 3.00 -10.29 -3.68
N LEU A 182 3.40 -11.03 -4.70
CA LEU A 182 4.79 -11.13 -5.14
C LEU A 182 4.89 -10.76 -6.61
N ALA A 183 5.65 -9.73 -6.96
CA ALA A 183 5.80 -9.32 -8.33
C ALA A 183 7.26 -9.11 -8.76
N ALA A 184 7.55 -9.46 -10.01
CA ALA A 184 8.83 -9.21 -10.65
C ALA A 184 8.67 -9.04 -12.16
N SER A 185 9.66 -8.39 -12.79
CA SER A 185 9.85 -8.46 -14.24
C SER A 185 10.37 -9.84 -14.65
N THR A 186 9.92 -10.34 -15.83
CA THR A 186 10.51 -11.53 -16.45
C THR A 186 11.96 -11.28 -16.90
N ASP A 187 12.36 -10.01 -17.09
CA ASP A 187 13.71 -9.57 -17.44
C ASP A 187 14.61 -9.32 -16.22
N ASP A 188 14.10 -9.53 -15.00
CA ASP A 188 14.85 -9.46 -13.74
C ASP A 188 15.05 -10.87 -13.16
N PRO A 189 16.12 -11.60 -13.57
CA PRO A 189 16.25 -13.02 -13.24
C PRO A 189 16.35 -13.32 -11.75
N TYR A 190 16.93 -12.39 -10.96
CA TYR A 190 17.05 -12.57 -9.51
C TYR A 190 15.70 -12.44 -8.82
N SER A 191 14.95 -11.39 -9.11
CA SER A 191 13.63 -11.19 -8.51
C SER A 191 12.61 -12.20 -9.04
N LEU A 192 12.69 -12.56 -10.33
CA LEU A 192 11.84 -13.60 -10.92
C LEU A 192 12.03 -14.95 -10.22
N ARG A 193 13.28 -15.35 -9.98
CA ARG A 193 13.59 -16.58 -9.23
C ARG A 193 12.99 -16.50 -7.83
N THR A 194 13.21 -15.39 -7.12
CA THR A 194 12.72 -15.19 -5.77
C THR A 194 11.19 -15.29 -5.71
N VAL A 195 10.49 -14.59 -6.62
CA VAL A 195 9.03 -14.62 -6.67
C VAL A 195 8.52 -16.04 -6.89
N LYS A 196 9.11 -16.78 -7.84
CA LYS A 196 8.76 -18.17 -8.10
C LYS A 196 8.96 -19.07 -6.88
N GLU A 197 10.12 -18.93 -6.21
CA GLU A 197 10.47 -19.76 -5.05
C GLU A 197 9.57 -19.47 -3.85
N LEU A 198 9.29 -18.19 -3.57
CA LEU A 198 8.45 -17.79 -2.44
C LEU A 198 6.96 -18.08 -2.65
N SER A 199 6.49 -18.24 -3.90
CA SER A 199 5.06 -18.49 -4.19
C SER A 199 4.70 -19.96 -4.39
N VAL A 200 5.70 -20.85 -4.46
CA VAL A 200 5.47 -22.29 -4.74
C VAL A 200 4.47 -22.90 -3.74
N ASP A 201 3.47 -23.57 -4.33
CA ASP A 201 2.49 -24.43 -3.64
C ASP A 201 1.81 -23.82 -2.40
N HIS A 202 1.61 -22.48 -2.41
CA HIS A 202 0.96 -21.82 -1.29
C HIS A 202 -0.23 -20.96 -1.75
N PRO A 203 -1.48 -21.31 -1.33
CA PRO A 203 -2.70 -20.67 -1.87
C PRO A 203 -2.82 -19.17 -1.56
N ASN A 204 -2.17 -18.70 -0.49
CA ASN A 204 -2.23 -17.29 -0.07
C ASN A 204 -1.06 -16.45 -0.60
N ARG A 205 -0.25 -16.99 -1.54
CA ARG A 205 0.89 -16.30 -2.16
C ARG A 205 0.61 -16.02 -3.63
N GLU A 206 0.05 -14.87 -3.91
CA GLU A 206 -0.33 -14.45 -5.27
C GLU A 206 0.90 -13.97 -6.03
N GLN A 207 1.24 -14.64 -7.14
CA GLN A 207 2.35 -14.27 -8.01
C GLN A 207 1.84 -13.40 -9.18
N ARG A 208 2.61 -12.36 -9.52
CA ARG A 208 2.41 -11.51 -10.69
C ARG A 208 3.73 -11.27 -11.42
N LEU A 209 3.76 -11.60 -12.70
CA LEU A 209 4.94 -11.38 -13.54
C LEU A 209 4.63 -10.36 -14.62
N SER A 210 5.52 -9.39 -14.78
CA SER A 210 5.44 -8.36 -15.80
C SER A 210 6.49 -8.62 -16.90
N SER A 211 6.12 -8.40 -18.14
CA SER A 211 7.06 -8.41 -19.27
C SER A 211 7.80 -7.08 -19.44
N MET A 212 7.48 -6.07 -18.64
CA MET A 212 8.13 -4.77 -18.71
C MET A 212 9.53 -4.83 -18.09
N ARG A 213 10.54 -4.26 -18.79
CA ARG A 213 11.92 -4.12 -18.29
C ARG A 213 11.99 -3.06 -17.21
N ALA A 214 11.61 -3.42 -16.02
CA ALA A 214 11.58 -2.51 -14.87
C ALA A 214 11.85 -3.27 -13.57
N HIS A 215 12.24 -2.55 -12.51
CA HIS A 215 12.57 -3.10 -11.19
C HIS A 215 11.86 -2.28 -10.10
N GLY A 216 11.36 -2.97 -9.08
CA GLY A 216 10.75 -2.36 -7.90
C GLY A 216 9.54 -1.48 -8.25
N THR A 217 9.50 -0.26 -7.75
CA THR A 217 8.40 0.70 -7.98
C THR A 217 8.23 1.08 -9.45
N LEU A 218 9.31 1.02 -10.25
CA LEU A 218 9.23 1.32 -11.67
C LEU A 218 8.34 0.32 -12.43
N LEU A 219 8.12 -0.89 -11.90
CA LEU A 219 7.14 -1.85 -12.44
C LEU A 219 5.73 -1.28 -12.46
N LEU A 220 5.33 -0.53 -11.42
CA LEU A 220 3.98 0.03 -11.32
C LEU A 220 3.73 1.16 -12.32
N SER A 221 4.77 1.91 -12.71
CA SER A 221 4.67 2.94 -13.73
C SER A 221 4.73 2.36 -15.15
N ALA A 222 5.51 1.30 -15.35
CA ALA A 222 5.69 0.63 -16.64
C ALA A 222 4.51 -0.30 -16.98
N ASP A 223 3.86 -0.89 -15.98
CA ASP A 223 2.77 -1.86 -16.12
C ASP A 223 1.55 -1.42 -15.28
N GLN A 224 0.60 -0.76 -15.96
CA GLN A 224 -0.60 -0.25 -15.29
C GLN A 224 -1.57 -1.37 -14.87
N ASP A 225 -1.54 -2.54 -15.53
CA ASP A 225 -2.32 -3.71 -15.14
C ASP A 225 -1.78 -4.31 -13.84
N LEU A 226 -0.47 -4.37 -13.71
CA LEU A 226 0.19 -4.76 -12.47
C LEU A 226 -0.15 -3.82 -11.33
N ALA A 227 -0.13 -2.50 -11.59
CA ALA A 227 -0.49 -1.50 -10.59
C ALA A 227 -1.96 -1.61 -10.14
N ARG A 228 -2.89 -1.87 -11.07
CA ARG A 228 -4.29 -2.15 -10.74
C ARG A 228 -4.44 -3.42 -9.92
N ALA A 229 -3.78 -4.51 -10.34
CA ALA A 229 -3.81 -5.79 -9.64
C ALA A 229 -3.33 -5.67 -8.17
N LEU A 230 -2.29 -4.84 -7.91
CA LEU A 230 -1.83 -4.57 -6.55
C LEU A 230 -2.92 -3.85 -5.72
N VAL A 231 -3.55 -2.81 -6.26
CA VAL A 231 -4.63 -2.09 -5.56
C VAL A 231 -5.80 -3.03 -5.27
N ASP A 232 -6.21 -3.85 -6.23
CA ASP A 232 -7.29 -4.83 -6.07
C ASP A 232 -6.95 -5.87 -4.99
N TRP A 233 -5.71 -6.36 -4.96
CA TRP A 233 -5.25 -7.27 -3.93
C TRP A 233 -5.27 -6.61 -2.54
N LEU A 234 -4.80 -5.36 -2.43
CA LEU A 234 -4.84 -4.60 -1.18
C LEU A 234 -6.27 -4.40 -0.67
N LYS A 235 -7.21 -4.10 -1.57
CA LYS A 235 -8.64 -3.99 -1.23
C LYS A 235 -9.19 -5.32 -0.71
N ARG A 236 -8.95 -6.42 -1.39
CA ARG A 236 -9.39 -7.75 -0.93
C ARG A 236 -8.79 -8.10 0.43
N THR A 237 -7.51 -7.81 0.63
CA THR A 237 -6.80 -8.14 1.88
C THR A 237 -7.24 -7.27 3.05
N LEU A 238 -7.61 -6.02 2.82
CA LEU A 238 -7.86 -5.02 3.86
C LEU A 238 -9.34 -4.71 4.10
N ILE A 239 -10.20 -4.82 3.08
CA ILE A 239 -11.59 -4.31 3.14
C ILE A 239 -12.60 -5.45 3.27
N SER A 240 -12.31 -6.65 2.76
CA SER A 240 -13.23 -7.79 2.74
C SER A 240 -13.36 -8.48 4.11
N PHE A 241 -13.85 -7.74 5.15
CA PHE A 241 -14.22 -8.29 6.47
C PHE A 241 -15.33 -7.49 7.11
#